data_b45cdc6a7c15185fa3d5d763dda6f0c2
#
_entry.id   b45cdc6a7c15185fa3d5d763dda6f0c2
#
_cell.length_a   1.000
_cell.length_b   1.000
_cell.length_c   1.000
_cell.angle_alpha   90.00
_cell.angle_beta   90.00
_cell.angle_gamma   90.00
#
_symmetry.space_group_name_H-M   'P 1'
#
loop_
_entity.id
_entity.type
_entity.pdbx_description
1 polymer ?
#
loop_
_entity_poly.entity_id
_entity_poly.type
_entity_poly.pdbx_seq_one_letter_code
_entity_poly.pdbx_strand_id
1 'polypeptide(L)'
;LAKASPEALVTGLPQYDDSIPLGRKIGRWITHVWVWVETLSFSIKDSMCGFRVYPLEPVMDLLKTQGVGHRMDFDTDIMVRLYWRGTPVLGLPVKVIYPPENTSNFDLWRDNLRISWMHTRLVCEMLLRLILPKSRSDASHWADLRERGALWGLTFCTLAYRLLGRKGCMAVMAPIVGWFFLRGTEQRQASRLFLGRVFNRPPSLWESYRHFLEFSGRALDVFIGWTGGIPADAVIADTPDALKAAIEDQRGALIVVAHLGNVDIARALLDDQTRNRMTVLVHTRHAQNYNNILKRFRPEAALNLLEVTELGPDTAIALKERVERGEWVVIAGDRIPVGSQGRISEASFLGEPAPFSQGPWILGALLGCPVRLLFCLKEGSRWHLSLEPFAEQIELPRKGRDEALAAYVRAYAARLEAFARRAPLQWFNFFDFWSAGTKR
;
A
#
# COMPACT_ATOMS: atom_id res chain seq x y z
N LEU A 1 24.00 26.75 18.97
CA LEU A 1 23.05 25.68 18.67
C LEU A 1 23.10 24.59 19.72
N ALA A 2 24.23 23.91 19.96
CA ALA A 2 24.33 22.81 20.93
C ALA A 2 23.93 23.18 22.37
N LYS A 3 24.26 24.41 22.84
CA LYS A 3 23.80 24.90 24.16
C LYS A 3 22.30 25.23 24.21
N ALA A 4 21.73 25.62 23.05
CA ALA A 4 20.31 25.95 22.96
C ALA A 4 19.41 24.72 22.75
N SER A 5 19.97 23.60 22.29
CA SER A 5 19.28 22.33 22.05
C SER A 5 20.20 21.17 22.47
N PRO A 6 20.35 20.93 23.78
CA PRO A 6 21.28 19.93 24.30
C PRO A 6 20.91 18.49 23.95
N GLU A 7 19.65 18.24 23.59
CA GLU A 7 19.13 16.95 23.14
C GLU A 7 19.36 16.67 21.64
N ALA A 8 19.83 17.68 20.88
CA ALA A 8 19.99 17.57 19.41
C ALA A 8 21.42 17.17 19.00
N LEU A 9 21.52 16.37 17.97
CA LEU A 9 22.78 16.17 17.23
C LEU A 9 23.03 17.37 16.32
N VAL A 10 24.06 18.12 16.58
CA VAL A 10 24.49 19.24 15.72
C VAL A 10 25.57 18.77 14.76
N THR A 11 25.37 18.94 13.45
CA THR A 11 26.32 18.54 12.40
C THR A 11 26.68 19.69 11.48
N GLY A 12 27.91 19.71 10.97
CA GLY A 12 28.29 20.67 9.92
C GLY A 12 27.59 20.38 8.61
N LEU A 13 27.15 21.43 7.93
CA LEU A 13 26.70 21.40 6.53
C LEU A 13 27.82 21.98 5.66
N PRO A 14 28.63 21.14 5.00
CA PRO A 14 29.78 21.59 4.27
C PRO A 14 29.43 22.53 3.13
N GLN A 15 30.05 23.70 3.11
CA GLN A 15 30.09 24.60 1.96
C GLN A 15 31.46 24.43 1.31
N TYR A 16 31.47 23.78 0.16
CA TYR A 16 32.67 23.47 -0.60
C TYR A 16 33.01 24.63 -1.55
N ASP A 17 34.31 24.86 -1.70
CA ASP A 17 34.84 25.63 -2.80
C ASP A 17 35.20 24.70 -3.98
N ASP A 18 35.89 25.24 -5.00
CA ASP A 18 36.30 24.49 -6.19
C ASP A 18 37.38 23.44 -5.93
N SER A 19 37.93 23.36 -4.70
CA SER A 19 39.00 22.41 -4.33
C SER A 19 38.49 20.96 -4.11
N ILE A 20 37.18 20.71 -4.02
CA ILE A 20 36.63 19.38 -3.78
C ILE A 20 36.83 18.45 -4.99
N PRO A 21 37.48 17.27 -4.85
CA PRO A 21 37.58 16.30 -5.92
C PRO A 21 36.21 15.75 -6.35
N LEU A 22 35.95 15.63 -7.65
CA LEU A 22 34.67 15.16 -8.22
C LEU A 22 34.24 13.80 -7.66
N GLY A 23 35.18 12.85 -7.50
CA GLY A 23 34.89 11.53 -6.94
C GLY A 23 34.35 11.58 -5.51
N ARG A 24 34.86 12.49 -4.68
CA ARG A 24 34.33 12.72 -3.33
C ARG A 24 32.92 13.33 -3.35
N LYS A 25 32.66 14.24 -4.25
CA LYS A 25 31.32 14.84 -4.42
C LYS A 25 30.30 13.81 -4.82
N ILE A 26 30.63 12.92 -5.77
CA ILE A 26 29.77 11.82 -6.20
C ILE A 26 29.55 10.80 -5.05
N GLY A 27 30.64 10.37 -4.37
CA GLY A 27 30.52 9.41 -3.26
C GLY A 27 29.65 9.93 -2.11
N ARG A 28 29.78 11.22 -1.76
CA ARG A 28 28.91 11.86 -0.76
C ARG A 28 27.44 11.86 -1.19
N TRP A 29 27.17 12.19 -2.44
CA TRP A 29 25.82 12.20 -2.95
C TRP A 29 25.18 10.81 -2.89
N ILE A 30 25.91 9.76 -3.26
CA ILE A 30 25.45 8.36 -3.15
C ILE A 30 25.10 8.02 -1.70
N THR A 31 25.98 8.34 -0.75
CA THR A 31 25.73 8.11 0.68
C THR A 31 24.50 8.88 1.18
N HIS A 32 24.31 10.13 0.75
CA HIS A 32 23.13 10.91 1.14
C HIS A 32 21.82 10.28 0.62
N VAL A 33 21.82 9.78 -0.62
CA VAL A 33 20.64 9.05 -1.16
C VAL A 33 20.30 7.85 -0.28
N TRP A 34 21.30 7.06 0.10
CA TRP A 34 21.08 5.91 1.00
C TRP A 34 20.55 6.34 2.37
N VAL A 35 21.11 7.38 2.98
CA VAL A 35 20.65 7.91 4.26
C VAL A 35 19.19 8.39 4.17
N TRP A 36 18.79 9.02 3.08
CA TRP A 36 17.39 9.42 2.88
C TRP A 36 16.46 8.21 2.74
N VAL A 37 16.91 7.15 2.08
CA VAL A 37 16.16 5.87 2.03
C VAL A 37 16.03 5.26 3.43
N GLU A 38 17.12 5.17 4.20
CA GLU A 38 17.17 4.57 5.53
C GLU A 38 16.35 5.33 6.57
N THR A 39 16.34 6.64 6.46
CA THR A 39 15.58 7.51 7.39
C THR A 39 14.18 7.83 6.90
N LEU A 40 13.84 7.46 5.66
CA LEU A 40 12.61 7.86 4.97
C LEU A 40 12.37 9.38 5.06
N SER A 41 13.44 10.17 4.98
CA SER A 41 13.40 11.61 5.23
C SER A 41 14.57 12.34 4.57
N PHE A 42 14.32 13.57 4.12
CA PHE A 42 15.36 14.53 3.66
C PHE A 42 15.88 15.44 4.77
N SER A 43 15.52 15.18 6.05
CA SER A 43 15.92 16.04 7.17
C SER A 43 17.43 16.03 7.41
N ILE A 44 18.10 14.90 7.17
CA ILE A 44 19.55 14.80 7.25
C ILE A 44 20.14 15.29 5.93
N LYS A 45 20.67 16.51 5.94
CA LYS A 45 21.27 17.14 4.75
C LYS A 45 22.69 16.68 4.48
N ASP A 46 23.44 16.33 5.52
CA ASP A 46 24.79 15.78 5.41
C ASP A 46 25.05 14.77 6.53
N SER A 47 25.45 13.56 6.15
CA SER A 47 25.74 12.45 7.08
C SER A 47 27.24 12.10 7.13
N MET A 48 28.08 12.82 6.41
CA MET A 48 29.51 12.50 6.28
C MET A 48 30.43 13.59 6.86
N CYS A 49 29.88 14.71 7.34
CA CYS A 49 30.67 15.75 7.94
C CYS A 49 31.10 15.31 9.35
N GLY A 50 32.39 15.24 9.61
CA GLY A 50 32.96 14.89 10.91
C GLY A 50 32.84 15.98 11.97
N PHE A 51 32.48 17.22 11.59
CA PHE A 51 32.28 18.30 12.55
C PHE A 51 30.90 18.14 13.21
N ARG A 52 30.88 17.57 14.43
CA ARG A 52 29.63 17.22 15.14
C ARG A 52 29.69 17.48 16.63
N VAL A 53 28.55 17.79 17.20
CA VAL A 53 28.33 17.78 18.65
C VAL A 53 27.21 16.78 18.94
N TYR A 54 27.54 15.78 19.73
CA TYR A 54 26.62 14.70 20.05
C TYR A 54 25.89 14.96 21.37
N PRO A 55 24.58 14.70 21.46
CA PRO A 55 23.86 14.66 22.74
C PRO A 55 24.31 13.41 23.50
N LEU A 56 24.90 13.60 24.70
CA LEU A 56 25.61 12.53 25.39
C LEU A 56 24.67 11.41 25.84
N GLU A 57 23.51 11.73 26.39
CA GLU A 57 22.57 10.77 26.93
C GLU A 57 21.97 9.85 25.86
N PRO A 58 21.40 10.34 24.72
CA PRO A 58 20.93 9.48 23.63
C PRO A 58 22.04 8.60 23.02
N VAL A 59 23.26 9.11 22.93
CA VAL A 59 24.40 8.35 22.39
C VAL A 59 24.78 7.21 23.35
N MET A 60 24.88 7.46 24.64
CA MET A 60 25.22 6.42 25.63
C MET A 60 24.15 5.32 25.65
N ASP A 61 22.89 5.67 25.57
CA ASP A 61 21.79 4.70 25.51
C ASP A 61 21.79 3.90 24.20
N LEU A 62 22.16 4.53 23.09
CA LEU A 62 22.34 3.84 21.82
C LEU A 62 23.46 2.80 21.92
N LEU A 63 24.64 3.21 22.39
CA LEU A 63 25.84 2.35 22.48
C LEU A 63 25.70 1.17 23.46
N LYS A 64 24.88 1.32 24.52
CA LYS A 64 24.55 0.21 25.44
C LYS A 64 23.67 -0.86 24.79
N THR A 65 22.87 -0.49 23.81
CA THR A 65 21.79 -1.35 23.28
C THR A 65 22.05 -1.86 21.87
N GLN A 66 22.93 -1.21 21.12
CA GLN A 66 23.19 -1.52 19.71
C GLN A 66 24.67 -1.32 19.35
N GLY A 67 25.20 -2.23 18.54
CA GLY A 67 26.50 -2.04 17.92
C GLY A 67 26.45 -1.01 16.80
N VAL A 68 27.44 -0.13 16.77
CA VAL A 68 27.64 0.91 15.74
C VAL A 68 28.96 0.64 15.02
N GLY A 69 29.11 1.11 13.80
CA GLY A 69 30.35 1.05 13.04
C GLY A 69 31.53 1.68 13.80
N HIS A 70 32.77 1.31 13.44
CA HIS A 70 33.95 1.70 14.21
C HIS A 70 34.98 2.52 13.42
N ARG A 71 34.76 2.74 12.10
CA ARG A 71 35.68 3.47 11.20
C ARG A 71 34.89 4.43 10.30
N MET A 72 35.08 4.34 8.99
CA MET A 72 34.42 5.21 8.01
C MET A 72 32.89 5.04 7.95
N ASP A 73 32.38 3.94 8.49
CA ASP A 73 30.95 3.65 8.65
C ASP A 73 30.33 4.25 9.92
N PHE A 74 31.13 4.66 10.92
CA PHE A 74 30.64 5.16 12.22
C PHE A 74 29.74 6.38 12.08
N ASP A 75 30.19 7.38 11.34
CA ASP A 75 29.55 8.69 11.28
C ASP A 75 28.12 8.63 10.72
N THR A 76 27.91 7.83 9.70
CA THR A 76 26.59 7.66 9.08
C THR A 76 25.71 6.71 9.93
N ASP A 77 26.26 5.59 10.41
CA ASP A 77 25.52 4.60 11.21
C ASP A 77 24.95 5.21 12.49
N ILE A 78 25.78 5.92 13.28
CA ILE A 78 25.32 6.54 14.52
C ILE A 78 24.26 7.61 14.29
N MET A 79 24.42 8.43 13.25
CA MET A 79 23.46 9.50 12.92
C MET A 79 22.10 8.94 12.54
N VAL A 80 22.05 7.93 11.66
CA VAL A 80 20.80 7.27 11.26
C VAL A 80 20.11 6.63 12.45
N ARG A 81 20.86 5.96 13.34
CA ARG A 81 20.30 5.31 14.53
C ARG A 81 19.78 6.30 15.57
N LEU A 82 20.47 7.42 15.80
CA LEU A 82 20.00 8.50 16.66
C LEU A 82 18.73 9.14 16.07
N TYR A 83 18.71 9.40 14.76
CA TYR A 83 17.53 9.89 14.08
C TYR A 83 16.32 8.95 14.24
N TRP A 84 16.50 7.64 14.13
CA TRP A 84 15.46 6.66 14.37
C TRP A 84 14.95 6.63 15.81
N ARG A 85 15.71 7.14 16.78
CA ARG A 85 15.32 7.29 18.19
C ARG A 85 14.67 8.63 18.50
N GLY A 86 14.47 9.45 17.49
CA GLY A 86 13.83 10.76 17.62
C GLY A 86 14.78 11.90 18.00
N THR A 87 16.09 11.66 18.01
CA THR A 87 17.09 12.72 18.25
C THR A 87 17.02 13.74 17.10
N PRO A 88 16.73 15.04 17.37
CA PRO A 88 16.74 16.07 16.33
C PRO A 88 18.15 16.23 15.73
N VAL A 89 18.22 16.42 14.40
CA VAL A 89 19.49 16.70 13.70
C VAL A 89 19.45 18.14 13.21
N LEU A 90 20.37 18.95 13.73
CA LEU A 90 20.49 20.37 13.37
C LEU A 90 21.77 20.61 12.56
N GLY A 91 21.62 21.28 11.42
CA GLY A 91 22.74 21.59 10.53
C GLY A 91 23.29 23.00 10.74
N LEU A 92 24.61 23.14 10.77
CA LEU A 92 25.30 24.42 10.80
C LEU A 92 26.20 24.54 9.56
N PRO A 93 26.05 25.58 8.74
CA PRO A 93 26.94 25.79 7.60
C PRO A 93 28.38 25.91 8.04
N VAL A 94 29.30 25.13 7.44
CA VAL A 94 30.73 25.12 7.73
C VAL A 94 31.50 25.19 6.40
N LYS A 95 32.47 26.06 6.31
CA LYS A 95 33.34 26.16 5.15
C LYS A 95 34.37 25.02 5.20
N VAL A 96 34.48 24.26 4.11
CA VAL A 96 35.44 23.16 3.97
C VAL A 96 36.34 23.40 2.78
N ILE A 97 37.65 23.42 3.02
CA ILE A 97 38.70 23.60 2.02
C ILE A 97 39.52 22.31 1.98
N TYR A 98 39.83 21.82 0.79
CA TYR A 98 40.69 20.65 0.60
C TYR A 98 42.11 21.13 0.22
N PRO A 99 43.09 20.98 1.13
CA PRO A 99 44.49 21.34 0.78
C PRO A 99 45.00 20.39 -0.31
N PRO A 100 45.89 20.88 -1.21
CA PRO A 100 46.47 20.07 -2.28
C PRO A 100 47.23 18.84 -1.81
N GLU A 101 47.84 18.91 -0.61
CA GLU A 101 48.64 17.84 -0.01
C GLU A 101 47.81 16.94 0.95
N ASN A 102 46.51 16.90 0.81
CA ASN A 102 45.64 16.16 1.72
C ASN A 102 45.80 14.66 1.54
N THR A 103 46.39 13.97 2.54
CA THR A 103 46.47 12.51 2.62
C THR A 103 45.17 11.96 3.16
N SER A 104 44.51 11.11 2.39
CA SER A 104 43.28 10.43 2.80
C SER A 104 43.59 9.07 3.42
N ASN A 105 43.07 8.82 4.61
CA ASN A 105 43.11 7.49 5.25
C ASN A 105 42.01 6.54 4.73
N PHE A 106 41.34 6.90 3.64
CA PHE A 106 40.25 6.13 3.03
C PHE A 106 40.82 5.03 2.13
N ASP A 107 40.55 3.77 2.47
CA ASP A 107 40.84 2.60 1.66
C ASP A 107 39.70 2.34 0.69
N LEU A 108 39.95 2.50 -0.61
CA LEU A 108 38.92 2.39 -1.66
C LEU A 108 38.13 1.10 -1.64
N TRP A 109 38.76 -0.05 -1.37
CA TRP A 109 38.07 -1.34 -1.38
C TRP A 109 37.44 -1.68 -0.01
N ARG A 110 38.22 -1.59 1.05
CA ARG A 110 37.79 -1.99 2.39
C ARG A 110 36.73 -1.07 2.96
N ASP A 111 36.88 0.24 2.80
CA ASP A 111 35.93 1.20 3.35
C ASP A 111 34.66 1.27 2.52
N ASN A 112 34.71 1.15 1.18
CA ASN A 112 33.50 1.05 0.37
C ASN A 112 32.70 -0.24 0.68
N LEU A 113 33.37 -1.38 0.89
CA LEU A 113 32.70 -2.61 1.28
C LEU A 113 32.02 -2.47 2.65
N ARG A 114 32.69 -1.83 3.63
CA ARG A 114 32.10 -1.55 4.95
C ARG A 114 30.91 -0.61 4.88
N ILE A 115 31.05 0.48 4.13
CA ILE A 115 29.97 1.46 3.94
C ILE A 115 28.77 0.77 3.24
N SER A 116 29.02 -0.02 2.20
CA SER A 116 27.97 -0.77 1.51
C SER A 116 27.27 -1.77 2.45
N TRP A 117 28.03 -2.48 3.27
CA TRP A 117 27.47 -3.39 4.27
C TRP A 117 26.68 -2.66 5.35
N MET A 118 27.16 -1.51 5.82
CA MET A 118 26.45 -0.64 6.76
C MET A 118 25.11 -0.21 6.18
N HIS A 119 25.08 0.32 4.96
CA HIS A 119 23.82 0.71 4.29
C HIS A 119 22.87 -0.48 4.11
N THR A 120 23.38 -1.64 3.70
CA THR A 120 22.56 -2.87 3.59
C THR A 120 21.91 -3.22 4.92
N ARG A 121 22.70 -3.21 6.02
CA ARG A 121 22.23 -3.48 7.38
C ARG A 121 21.18 -2.45 7.82
N LEU A 122 21.41 -1.17 7.60
CA LEU A 122 20.48 -0.09 7.96
C LEU A 122 19.17 -0.19 7.17
N VAL A 123 19.22 -0.47 5.87
CA VAL A 123 18.02 -0.70 5.06
C VAL A 123 17.25 -1.92 5.55
N CYS A 124 17.92 -3.05 5.82
CA CYS A 124 17.26 -4.23 6.40
C CYS A 124 16.61 -3.92 7.75
N GLU A 125 17.31 -3.18 8.61
CA GLU A 125 16.79 -2.79 9.93
C GLU A 125 15.61 -1.82 9.79
N MET A 126 15.67 -0.87 8.88
CA MET A 126 14.56 0.02 8.55
C MET A 126 13.32 -0.77 8.08
N LEU A 127 13.50 -1.71 7.15
CA LEU A 127 12.41 -2.57 6.68
C LEU A 127 11.82 -3.42 7.83
N LEU A 128 12.66 -3.99 8.69
CA LEU A 128 12.20 -4.72 9.88
C LEU A 128 11.41 -3.82 10.83
N ARG A 129 11.84 -2.58 11.05
CA ARG A 129 11.15 -1.60 11.89
C ARG A 129 9.80 -1.16 11.31
N LEU A 130 9.65 -1.16 9.99
CA LEU A 130 8.36 -0.89 9.34
C LEU A 130 7.34 -2.03 9.52
N ILE A 131 7.83 -3.27 9.69
CA ILE A 131 7.02 -4.50 9.73
C ILE A 131 6.67 -4.90 11.16
N LEU A 132 7.61 -4.73 12.11
CA LEU A 132 7.44 -5.18 13.51
C LEU A 132 6.82 -4.07 14.35
N PRO A 133 5.69 -4.33 15.04
CA PRO A 133 5.11 -3.36 15.98
C PRO A 133 6.05 -3.16 17.17
N LYS A 134 6.45 -1.92 17.45
CA LYS A 134 7.26 -1.53 18.59
C LYS A 134 6.44 -0.97 19.76
N SER A 135 7.05 -1.00 20.95
CA SER A 135 6.57 -0.49 22.24
C SER A 135 5.92 0.91 22.14
N ARG A 136 4.93 1.17 23.01
CA ARG A 136 4.08 2.37 23.05
C ARG A 136 4.79 3.74 23.11
N SER A 137 6.03 3.82 23.54
CA SER A 137 6.76 5.10 23.69
C SER A 137 7.26 5.72 22.39
N ASP A 138 7.43 4.90 21.33
CA ASP A 138 7.95 5.35 20.02
C ASP A 138 6.84 5.66 18.99
N ALA A 139 5.57 5.46 19.36
CA ALA A 139 4.46 5.41 18.40
C ALA A 139 4.19 6.73 17.65
N SER A 140 4.35 7.89 18.32
CA SER A 140 4.08 9.20 17.71
C SER A 140 5.17 9.61 16.70
N HIS A 141 6.42 9.44 17.06
CA HIS A 141 7.55 9.78 16.18
C HIS A 141 7.60 8.86 14.94
N TRP A 142 7.29 7.56 15.10
CA TRP A 142 7.21 6.62 13.98
C TRP A 142 5.98 6.82 13.11
N ALA A 143 4.90 7.35 13.66
CA ALA A 143 3.72 7.76 12.87
C ALA A 143 4.09 8.91 11.93
N ASP A 144 4.78 9.94 12.42
CA ASP A 144 5.28 11.06 11.62
C ASP A 144 6.33 10.63 10.58
N LEU A 145 7.24 9.72 10.95
CA LEU A 145 8.23 9.16 10.02
C LEU A 145 7.58 8.31 8.93
N ARG A 146 6.59 7.50 9.29
CA ARG A 146 5.81 6.71 8.31
C ARG A 146 5.04 7.61 7.35
N GLU A 147 4.48 8.71 7.85
CA GLU A 147 3.74 9.66 7.03
C GLU A 147 4.67 10.42 6.06
N ARG A 148 5.81 10.92 6.55
CA ARG A 148 6.84 11.57 5.72
C ARG A 148 7.49 10.59 4.75
N GLY A 149 7.77 9.37 5.19
CA GLY A 149 8.31 8.29 4.35
C GLY A 149 7.35 7.86 3.25
N ALA A 150 6.04 7.86 3.52
CA ALA A 150 5.04 7.60 2.50
C ALA A 150 5.03 8.69 1.41
N LEU A 151 5.14 9.97 1.79
CA LEU A 151 5.22 11.08 0.84
C LEU A 151 6.48 11.00 -0.03
N TRP A 152 7.63 10.74 0.58
CA TRP A 152 8.89 10.56 -0.13
C TRP A 152 8.86 9.34 -1.03
N GLY A 153 8.35 8.22 -0.52
CA GLY A 153 8.18 6.98 -1.28
C GLY A 153 7.32 7.19 -2.53
N LEU A 154 6.22 7.93 -2.41
CA LEU A 154 5.35 8.27 -3.52
C LEU A 154 6.07 9.15 -4.58
N THR A 155 6.81 10.17 -4.16
CA THR A 155 7.60 11.02 -5.07
C THR A 155 8.69 10.20 -5.76
N PHE A 156 9.38 9.35 -5.01
CA PHE A 156 10.40 8.44 -5.56
C PHE A 156 9.78 7.43 -6.54
N CYS A 157 8.64 6.81 -6.19
CA CYS A 157 7.93 5.89 -7.09
C CYS A 157 7.48 6.59 -8.38
N THR A 158 7.01 7.85 -8.29
CA THR A 158 6.64 8.63 -9.48
C THR A 158 7.85 8.90 -10.37
N LEU A 159 8.97 9.31 -9.79
CA LEU A 159 10.20 9.55 -10.51
C LEU A 159 10.76 8.26 -11.11
N ALA A 160 10.83 7.20 -10.32
CA ALA A 160 11.26 5.88 -10.78
C ALA A 160 10.38 5.38 -11.94
N TYR A 161 9.06 5.55 -11.82
CA TYR A 161 8.15 5.18 -12.90
C TYR A 161 8.37 6.00 -14.17
N ARG A 162 8.58 7.31 -14.06
CA ARG A 162 8.87 8.18 -15.22
C ARG A 162 10.18 7.80 -15.92
N LEU A 163 11.21 7.38 -15.15
CA LEU A 163 12.52 7.02 -15.67
C LEU A 163 12.61 5.59 -16.20
N LEU A 164 12.04 4.63 -15.47
CA LEU A 164 12.19 3.20 -15.72
C LEU A 164 10.94 2.57 -16.35
N GLY A 165 9.82 3.28 -16.37
CA GLY A 165 8.52 2.75 -16.75
C GLY A 165 8.02 1.65 -15.81
N ARG A 166 6.85 1.09 -16.12
CA ARG A 166 6.25 0.01 -15.31
C ARG A 166 7.14 -1.23 -15.20
N LYS A 167 7.74 -1.66 -16.31
CA LYS A 167 8.59 -2.88 -16.34
C LYS A 167 9.83 -2.71 -15.47
N GLY A 168 10.48 -1.56 -15.53
CA GLY A 168 11.66 -1.26 -14.70
C GLY A 168 11.32 -1.20 -13.21
N CYS A 169 10.21 -0.56 -12.83
CA CYS A 169 9.74 -0.56 -11.45
C CYS A 169 9.44 -1.98 -10.94
N MET A 170 8.78 -2.82 -11.76
CA MET A 170 8.52 -4.21 -11.40
C MET A 170 9.80 -5.04 -11.26
N ALA A 171 10.82 -4.80 -12.08
CA ALA A 171 12.13 -5.45 -11.96
C ALA A 171 12.82 -5.11 -10.63
N VAL A 172 12.73 -3.85 -10.19
CA VAL A 172 13.25 -3.41 -8.88
C VAL A 172 12.44 -4.00 -7.73
N MET A 173 11.12 -4.11 -7.88
CA MET A 173 10.24 -4.66 -6.85
C MET A 173 10.35 -6.20 -6.73
N ALA A 174 10.70 -6.90 -7.80
CA ALA A 174 10.73 -8.36 -7.83
C ALA A 174 11.58 -9.00 -6.70
N PRO A 175 12.83 -8.59 -6.43
CA PRO A 175 13.60 -9.17 -5.33
C PRO A 175 13.00 -8.86 -3.96
N ILE A 176 12.38 -7.70 -3.77
CA ILE A 176 11.70 -7.32 -2.54
C ILE A 176 10.48 -8.23 -2.33
N VAL A 177 9.68 -8.42 -3.36
CA VAL A 177 8.53 -9.34 -3.35
C VAL A 177 9.00 -10.78 -3.11
N GLY A 178 10.14 -11.18 -3.69
CA GLY A 178 10.78 -12.48 -3.45
C GLY A 178 11.10 -12.71 -1.98
N TRP A 179 11.63 -11.71 -1.30
CA TRP A 179 11.88 -11.76 0.12
C TRP A 179 10.58 -11.97 0.94
N PHE A 180 9.53 -11.20 0.67
CA PHE A 180 8.23 -11.36 1.32
C PHE A 180 7.60 -12.73 1.01
N PHE A 181 7.72 -13.22 -0.23
CA PHE A 181 7.27 -14.54 -0.63
C PHE A 181 7.96 -15.66 0.16
N LEU A 182 9.26 -15.56 0.37
CA LEU A 182 10.03 -16.55 1.15
C LEU A 182 9.65 -16.54 2.63
N ARG A 183 9.39 -15.35 3.22
CA ARG A 183 9.04 -15.18 4.62
C ARG A 183 7.56 -15.41 4.93
N GLY A 184 6.66 -15.11 4.00
CA GLY A 184 5.21 -15.18 4.16
C GLY A 184 4.67 -16.59 3.97
N THR A 185 4.89 -17.49 4.91
CA THR A 185 4.48 -18.91 4.81
C THR A 185 2.97 -19.07 4.69
N GLU A 186 2.19 -18.37 5.54
CA GLU A 186 0.72 -18.42 5.53
C GLU A 186 0.16 -17.87 4.22
N GLN A 187 0.65 -16.71 3.78
CA GLN A 187 0.22 -16.07 2.53
C GLN A 187 0.55 -16.93 1.31
N ARG A 188 1.72 -17.58 1.32
CA ARG A 188 2.12 -18.51 0.26
C ARG A 188 1.25 -19.76 0.23
N GLN A 189 0.89 -20.32 1.40
CA GLN A 189 -0.03 -21.44 1.50
C GLN A 189 -1.42 -21.07 0.96
N ALA A 190 -1.95 -19.93 1.36
CA ALA A 190 -3.22 -19.40 0.87
C ALA A 190 -3.21 -19.19 -0.66
N SER A 191 -2.15 -18.59 -1.20
CA SER A 191 -1.94 -18.45 -2.65
C SER A 191 -1.96 -19.80 -3.37
N ARG A 192 -1.24 -20.79 -2.84
CA ARG A 192 -1.18 -22.13 -3.42
C ARG A 192 -2.51 -22.88 -3.34
N LEU A 193 -3.24 -22.73 -2.24
CA LEU A 193 -4.56 -23.30 -2.07
C LEU A 193 -5.53 -22.75 -3.13
N PHE A 194 -5.59 -21.43 -3.27
CA PHE A 194 -6.42 -20.77 -4.26
C PHE A 194 -6.06 -21.16 -5.69
N LEU A 195 -4.78 -21.02 -6.07
CA LEU A 195 -4.32 -21.33 -7.41
C LEU A 195 -4.49 -22.81 -7.77
N GLY A 196 -4.35 -23.71 -6.78
CA GLY A 196 -4.59 -25.14 -6.96
C GLY A 196 -6.03 -25.43 -7.36
N ARG A 197 -7.00 -24.75 -6.76
CA ARG A 197 -8.41 -24.86 -7.10
C ARG A 197 -8.75 -24.26 -8.45
N VAL A 198 -8.19 -23.09 -8.76
CA VAL A 198 -8.41 -22.44 -10.06
C VAL A 198 -7.87 -23.27 -11.22
N PHE A 199 -6.65 -23.81 -11.06
CA PHE A 199 -5.98 -24.61 -12.10
C PHE A 199 -6.37 -26.09 -12.13
N ASN A 200 -7.12 -26.57 -11.13
CA ASN A 200 -7.40 -27.99 -10.91
C ASN A 200 -6.13 -28.87 -10.87
N ARG A 201 -5.03 -28.29 -10.39
CA ARG A 201 -3.73 -28.96 -10.18
C ARG A 201 -2.89 -28.20 -9.16
N PRO A 202 -1.89 -28.84 -8.53
CA PRO A 202 -0.96 -28.13 -7.67
C PRO A 202 -0.22 -27.04 -8.46
N PRO A 203 -0.21 -25.76 -7.97
CA PRO A 203 0.52 -24.70 -8.63
C PRO A 203 2.02 -24.84 -8.35
N SER A 204 2.85 -24.43 -9.31
CA SER A 204 4.28 -24.30 -9.12
C SER A 204 4.61 -23.15 -8.15
N LEU A 205 5.83 -23.18 -7.58
CA LEU A 205 6.29 -22.04 -6.75
C LEU A 205 6.37 -20.74 -7.57
N TRP A 206 6.68 -20.86 -8.86
CA TRP A 206 6.74 -19.71 -9.77
C TRP A 206 5.35 -19.08 -9.99
N GLU A 207 4.30 -19.88 -10.18
CA GLU A 207 2.93 -19.37 -10.31
C GLU A 207 2.48 -18.67 -9.03
N SER A 208 2.79 -19.24 -7.86
CA SER A 208 2.50 -18.59 -6.58
C SER A 208 3.32 -17.29 -6.40
N TYR A 209 4.59 -17.26 -6.79
CA TYR A 209 5.40 -16.04 -6.76
C TYR A 209 4.86 -14.98 -7.74
N ARG A 210 4.44 -15.36 -8.94
CA ARG A 210 3.78 -14.46 -9.88
C ARG A 210 2.50 -13.84 -9.30
N HIS A 211 1.75 -14.58 -8.50
CA HIS A 211 0.57 -14.05 -7.81
C HIS A 211 0.94 -12.91 -6.85
N PHE A 212 2.06 -13.03 -6.12
CA PHE A 212 2.59 -11.95 -5.29
C PHE A 212 3.10 -10.76 -6.12
N LEU A 213 3.73 -11.02 -7.26
CA LEU A 213 4.15 -9.96 -8.18
C LEU A 213 2.96 -9.20 -8.77
N GLU A 214 1.89 -9.88 -9.15
CA GLU A 214 0.68 -9.23 -9.65
C GLU A 214 0.02 -8.35 -8.58
N PHE A 215 0.01 -8.77 -7.32
CA PHE A 215 -0.43 -7.92 -6.20
C PHE A 215 0.41 -6.63 -6.08
N SER A 216 1.73 -6.75 -6.17
CA SER A 216 2.62 -5.59 -6.14
C SER A 216 2.45 -4.71 -7.38
N GLY A 217 2.24 -5.32 -8.55
CA GLY A 217 1.91 -4.62 -9.78
C GLY A 217 0.60 -3.86 -9.68
N ARG A 218 -0.43 -4.45 -9.03
CA ARG A 218 -1.68 -3.76 -8.73
C ARG A 218 -1.45 -2.50 -7.89
N ALA A 219 -0.68 -2.59 -6.83
CA ALA A 219 -0.39 -1.44 -5.97
C ALA A 219 0.32 -0.32 -6.74
N LEU A 220 1.28 -0.67 -7.60
CA LEU A 220 1.94 0.28 -8.50
C LEU A 220 0.95 0.90 -9.50
N ASP A 221 0.09 0.10 -10.12
CA ASP A 221 -0.89 0.55 -11.11
C ASP A 221 -1.91 1.51 -10.46
N VAL A 222 -2.38 1.24 -9.23
CA VAL A 222 -3.24 2.17 -8.45
C VAL A 222 -2.56 3.52 -8.29
N PHE A 223 -1.32 3.50 -7.84
CA PHE A 223 -0.55 4.72 -7.65
C PHE A 223 -0.37 5.52 -8.95
N ILE A 224 -0.05 4.84 -10.05
CA ILE A 224 0.11 5.45 -11.37
C ILE A 224 -1.24 6.02 -11.86
N GLY A 225 -2.34 5.30 -11.67
CA GLY A 225 -3.68 5.75 -12.01
C GLY A 225 -4.04 7.07 -11.31
N TRP A 226 -3.77 7.16 -10.02
CA TRP A 226 -4.02 8.37 -9.25
C TRP A 226 -3.12 9.55 -9.62
N THR A 227 -1.91 9.30 -10.13
CA THR A 227 -1.02 10.37 -10.63
C THR A 227 -1.30 10.78 -12.08
N GLY A 228 -2.34 10.21 -12.72
CA GLY A 228 -2.70 10.49 -14.11
C GLY A 228 -1.76 9.84 -15.13
N GLY A 229 -0.98 8.85 -14.72
CA GLY A 229 -0.02 8.15 -15.59
C GLY A 229 -0.62 7.02 -16.41
N ILE A 230 -1.93 6.74 -16.29
CA ILE A 230 -2.62 5.74 -17.11
C ILE A 230 -3.43 6.46 -18.18
N PRO A 231 -3.17 6.19 -19.46
CA PRO A 231 -3.97 6.74 -20.55
C PRO A 231 -5.41 6.23 -20.51
N ALA A 232 -6.38 7.07 -20.87
CA ALA A 232 -7.80 6.69 -20.87
C ALA A 232 -8.11 5.53 -21.84
N ASP A 233 -7.38 5.43 -22.95
CA ASP A 233 -7.49 4.35 -23.94
C ASP A 233 -6.90 3.00 -23.47
N ALA A 234 -6.22 3.00 -22.34
CA ALA A 234 -5.74 1.76 -21.70
C ALA A 234 -6.86 1.00 -20.98
N VAL A 235 -8.05 1.59 -20.83
CA VAL A 235 -9.22 0.92 -20.23
C VAL A 235 -10.26 0.64 -21.28
N ILE A 236 -10.69 -0.62 -21.35
CA ILE A 236 -11.74 -1.11 -22.23
C ILE A 236 -12.95 -1.46 -21.37
N ALA A 237 -14.10 -0.88 -21.71
CA ALA A 237 -15.36 -1.31 -21.10
C ALA A 237 -15.84 -2.60 -21.79
N ASP A 238 -15.86 -3.72 -21.07
CA ASP A 238 -16.40 -4.99 -21.57
C ASP A 238 -17.93 -4.93 -21.68
N THR A 239 -18.56 -4.04 -20.91
CA THR A 239 -20.03 -3.82 -20.88
C THR A 239 -20.35 -2.33 -21.09
N PRO A 240 -20.06 -1.77 -22.30
CA PRO A 240 -20.15 -0.33 -22.53
C PRO A 240 -21.58 0.20 -22.36
N ASP A 241 -22.59 -0.54 -22.83
CA ASP A 241 -23.99 -0.12 -22.72
C ASP A 241 -24.49 -0.12 -21.28
N ALA A 242 -24.12 -1.12 -20.48
CA ALA A 242 -24.45 -1.19 -19.07
C ALA A 242 -23.75 -0.08 -18.26
N LEU A 243 -22.50 0.23 -18.61
CA LEU A 243 -21.75 1.32 -18.00
C LEU A 243 -22.37 2.68 -18.33
N LYS A 244 -22.71 2.92 -19.61
CA LYS A 244 -23.35 4.13 -20.06
C LYS A 244 -24.73 4.32 -19.41
N ALA A 245 -25.56 3.30 -19.42
CA ALA A 245 -26.87 3.32 -18.76
C ALA A 245 -26.76 3.60 -17.26
N ALA A 246 -25.74 3.04 -16.57
CA ALA A 246 -25.52 3.28 -15.15
C ALA A 246 -25.08 4.71 -14.84
N ILE A 247 -24.27 5.34 -15.71
CA ILE A 247 -23.81 6.73 -15.54
C ILE A 247 -24.95 7.71 -15.83
N GLU A 248 -25.76 7.43 -16.83
CA GLU A 248 -26.93 8.25 -17.23
C GLU A 248 -28.11 8.10 -16.24
N ASP A 249 -28.20 6.97 -15.54
CA ASP A 249 -29.19 6.73 -14.50
C ASP A 249 -28.93 7.65 -13.29
N GLN A 250 -29.88 8.51 -13.01
CA GLN A 250 -29.81 9.43 -11.87
C GLN A 250 -30.09 8.75 -10.53
N ARG A 251 -30.54 7.51 -10.55
CA ARG A 251 -30.74 6.72 -9.33
C ARG A 251 -29.39 6.33 -8.73
N GLY A 252 -29.29 6.36 -7.41
CA GLY A 252 -28.16 5.77 -6.70
C GLY A 252 -28.16 4.25 -6.81
N ALA A 253 -27.01 3.64 -6.58
CA ALA A 253 -26.84 2.20 -6.70
C ALA A 253 -25.89 1.63 -5.64
N LEU A 254 -26.07 0.35 -5.31
CA LEU A 254 -25.08 -0.42 -4.56
C LEU A 254 -24.15 -1.13 -5.55
N ILE A 255 -22.86 -0.82 -5.49
CA ILE A 255 -21.84 -1.44 -6.32
C ILE A 255 -21.10 -2.47 -5.46
N VAL A 256 -21.24 -3.74 -5.80
CA VAL A 256 -20.52 -4.83 -5.11
C VAL A 256 -19.26 -5.13 -5.90
N VAL A 257 -18.12 -5.06 -5.20
CA VAL A 257 -16.78 -5.29 -5.76
C VAL A 257 -16.12 -6.50 -5.10
N ALA A 258 -14.96 -6.91 -5.60
CA ALA A 258 -14.13 -7.94 -5.01
C ALA A 258 -12.67 -7.48 -4.95
N HIS A 259 -11.84 -8.17 -4.12
CA HIS A 259 -10.39 -8.01 -4.13
C HIS A 259 -9.76 -8.73 -5.35
N LEU A 260 -10.48 -8.73 -6.46
CA LEU A 260 -10.10 -9.28 -7.75
C LEU A 260 -9.81 -8.16 -8.74
N GLY A 261 -8.63 -8.20 -9.36
CA GLY A 261 -8.20 -7.17 -10.28
C GLY A 261 -7.94 -5.82 -9.61
N ASN A 262 -8.28 -4.72 -10.26
CA ASN A 262 -7.95 -3.36 -9.82
C ASN A 262 -9.11 -2.37 -9.99
N VAL A 263 -10.09 -2.45 -9.11
CA VAL A 263 -11.27 -1.54 -9.12
C VAL A 263 -10.86 -0.07 -8.88
N ASP A 264 -9.74 0.17 -8.20
CA ASP A 264 -9.22 1.53 -7.99
C ASP A 264 -8.84 2.22 -9.31
N ILE A 265 -8.38 1.45 -10.31
CA ILE A 265 -8.11 1.96 -11.66
C ILE A 265 -9.41 2.39 -12.34
N ALA A 266 -10.45 1.57 -12.25
CA ALA A 266 -11.75 1.92 -12.82
C ALA A 266 -12.22 3.29 -12.32
N ARG A 267 -12.07 3.52 -11.01
CA ARG A 267 -12.46 4.77 -10.37
C ARG A 267 -11.54 5.94 -10.71
N ALA A 268 -10.22 5.71 -10.85
CA ALA A 268 -9.26 6.76 -11.21
C ALA A 268 -9.53 7.35 -12.62
N LEU A 269 -10.26 6.61 -13.46
CA LEU A 269 -10.59 6.97 -14.84
C LEU A 269 -12.00 7.53 -15.01
N LEU A 270 -12.85 7.45 -13.97
CA LEU A 270 -14.12 8.14 -13.96
C LEU A 270 -13.89 9.66 -13.92
N ASP A 271 -14.78 10.40 -14.59
CA ASP A 271 -14.81 11.85 -14.48
C ASP A 271 -15.04 12.29 -13.02
N ASP A 272 -14.68 13.54 -12.72
CA ASP A 272 -14.77 14.06 -11.36
C ASP A 272 -16.21 14.06 -10.83
N GLN A 273 -17.19 14.27 -11.70
CA GLN A 273 -18.60 14.30 -11.34
C GLN A 273 -19.08 12.91 -10.88
N THR A 274 -18.81 11.87 -11.66
CA THR A 274 -19.14 10.48 -11.32
C THR A 274 -18.36 10.00 -10.10
N ARG A 275 -17.08 10.37 -9.99
CA ARG A 275 -16.23 10.02 -8.86
C ARG A 275 -16.73 10.60 -7.53
N ASN A 276 -17.18 11.87 -7.55
CA ASN A 276 -17.70 12.53 -6.36
C ASN A 276 -19.03 11.95 -5.87
N ARG A 277 -19.75 11.24 -6.72
CA ARG A 277 -20.97 10.49 -6.38
C ARG A 277 -20.69 9.12 -5.74
N MET A 278 -19.42 8.71 -5.54
CA MET A 278 -19.09 7.39 -5.00
C MET A 278 -18.67 7.47 -3.54
N THR A 279 -19.31 6.64 -2.70
CA THR A 279 -18.95 6.42 -1.30
C THR A 279 -18.47 4.98 -1.13
N VAL A 280 -17.21 4.79 -0.71
CA VAL A 280 -16.62 3.45 -0.53
C VAL A 280 -16.65 3.06 0.94
N LEU A 281 -17.26 1.92 1.23
CA LEU A 281 -17.30 1.34 2.56
C LEU A 281 -16.02 0.56 2.86
N VAL A 282 -15.34 0.92 3.93
CA VAL A 282 -14.07 0.28 4.33
C VAL A 282 -14.14 -0.20 5.77
N HIS A 283 -13.55 -1.36 6.04
CA HIS A 283 -13.54 -1.98 7.38
C HIS A 283 -12.27 -1.72 8.18
N THR A 284 -11.30 -0.96 7.64
CA THR A 284 -10.01 -0.77 8.31
C THR A 284 -9.53 0.68 8.30
N ARG A 285 -8.94 1.11 9.45
CA ARG A 285 -8.23 2.40 9.56
C ARG A 285 -7.07 2.56 8.57
N HIS A 286 -6.53 1.45 8.04
CA HIS A 286 -5.47 1.50 7.03
C HIS A 286 -5.91 2.18 5.73
N ALA A 287 -7.16 1.99 5.32
CA ALA A 287 -7.72 2.65 4.15
C ALA A 287 -7.84 4.17 4.35
N GLN A 288 -8.16 4.63 5.56
CA GLN A 288 -8.20 6.06 5.90
C GLN A 288 -6.81 6.70 5.83
N ASN A 289 -5.77 6.04 6.36
CA ASN A 289 -4.40 6.55 6.29
C ASN A 289 -3.93 6.68 4.84
N TYR A 290 -4.25 5.69 3.99
CA TYR A 290 -3.97 5.75 2.56
C TYR A 290 -4.71 6.93 1.89
N ASN A 291 -5.98 7.13 2.21
CA ASN A 291 -6.77 8.23 1.68
C ASN A 291 -6.26 9.61 2.12
N ASN A 292 -5.79 9.73 3.36
CA ASN A 292 -5.18 10.97 3.86
C ASN A 292 -3.90 11.33 3.09
N ILE A 293 -3.13 10.33 2.69
CA ILE A 293 -1.97 10.52 1.83
C ILE A 293 -2.42 10.99 0.45
N LEU A 294 -3.42 10.34 -0.16
CA LEU A 294 -3.99 10.75 -1.45
C LEU A 294 -4.54 12.19 -1.42
N LYS A 295 -5.25 12.57 -0.36
CA LYS A 295 -5.78 13.95 -0.19
C LYS A 295 -4.71 15.03 -0.28
N ARG A 296 -3.48 14.74 0.19
CA ARG A 296 -2.37 15.70 0.14
C ARG A 296 -1.78 15.86 -1.26
N PHE A 297 -1.79 14.78 -2.07
CA PHE A 297 -1.23 14.80 -3.42
C PHE A 297 -2.22 15.27 -4.47
N ARG A 298 -3.48 14.91 -4.31
CA ARG A 298 -4.55 15.22 -5.23
C ARG A 298 -5.85 15.30 -4.44
N PRO A 299 -6.20 16.49 -3.92
CA PRO A 299 -7.45 16.67 -3.15
C PRO A 299 -8.68 16.20 -3.90
N GLU A 300 -8.71 16.39 -5.21
CA GLU A 300 -9.77 15.96 -6.13
C GLU A 300 -9.85 14.44 -6.28
N ALA A 301 -8.78 13.70 -5.99
CA ALA A 301 -8.77 12.24 -6.01
C ALA A 301 -9.20 11.62 -4.67
N ALA A 302 -9.46 12.46 -3.66
CA ALA A 302 -9.85 12.01 -2.33
C ALA A 302 -11.15 11.21 -2.38
N LEU A 303 -11.14 10.08 -1.65
CA LEU A 303 -12.28 9.21 -1.54
C LEU A 303 -13.26 9.70 -0.46
N ASN A 304 -14.54 9.61 -0.77
CA ASN A 304 -15.55 9.57 0.27
C ASN A 304 -15.49 8.16 0.90
N LEU A 305 -14.53 7.94 1.82
CA LEU A 305 -14.45 6.70 2.57
C LEU A 305 -15.32 6.80 3.81
N LEU A 306 -16.20 5.84 3.99
CA LEU A 306 -16.93 5.64 5.22
C LEU A 306 -16.38 4.37 5.89
N GLU A 307 -15.78 4.56 7.09
CA GLU A 307 -15.37 3.41 7.91
C GLU A 307 -16.62 2.80 8.53
N VAL A 308 -16.81 1.52 8.29
CA VAL A 308 -17.94 0.76 8.80
C VAL A 308 -17.40 -0.43 9.56
N THR A 309 -17.25 -0.28 10.87
CA THR A 309 -16.93 -1.40 11.78
C THR A 309 -18.15 -2.29 12.00
N GLU A 310 -19.34 -1.70 12.08
CA GLU A 310 -20.62 -2.38 12.09
C GLU A 310 -21.65 -1.53 11.34
N LEU A 311 -22.46 -2.17 10.49
CA LEU A 311 -23.60 -1.53 9.84
C LEU A 311 -24.74 -1.37 10.85
N GLY A 312 -24.70 -0.28 11.61
CA GLY A 312 -25.79 0.10 12.51
C GLY A 312 -26.94 0.80 11.76
N PRO A 313 -28.09 0.98 12.44
CA PRO A 313 -29.26 1.67 11.85
C PRO A 313 -28.93 3.08 11.33
N ASP A 314 -28.16 3.86 12.09
CA ASP A 314 -27.78 5.23 11.71
C ASP A 314 -26.95 5.27 10.45
N THR A 315 -26.00 4.33 10.30
CA THR A 315 -25.19 4.19 9.09
C THR A 315 -26.05 3.82 7.88
N ALA A 316 -27.01 2.91 8.06
CA ALA A 316 -27.91 2.50 7.00
C ALA A 316 -28.81 3.66 6.52
N ILE A 317 -29.31 4.49 7.46
CA ILE A 317 -30.10 5.70 7.15
C ILE A 317 -29.25 6.69 6.35
N ALA A 318 -28.04 7.01 6.83
CA ALA A 318 -27.14 7.93 6.13
C ALA A 318 -26.76 7.45 4.72
N LEU A 319 -26.55 6.13 4.54
CA LEU A 319 -26.29 5.55 3.22
C LEU A 319 -27.52 5.58 2.30
N LYS A 320 -28.71 5.38 2.86
CA LYS A 320 -29.96 5.49 2.11
C LYS A 320 -30.18 6.89 1.57
N GLU A 321 -29.99 7.91 2.40
CA GLU A 321 -30.05 9.31 1.97
C GLU A 321 -29.06 9.63 0.84
N ARG A 322 -27.85 9.05 0.87
CA ARG A 322 -26.86 9.20 -0.21
C ARG A 322 -27.35 8.56 -1.51
N VAL A 323 -27.88 7.35 -1.43
CA VAL A 323 -28.45 6.64 -2.59
C VAL A 323 -29.63 7.40 -3.17
N GLU A 324 -30.51 7.97 -2.33
CA GLU A 324 -31.64 8.79 -2.77
C GLU A 324 -31.18 10.09 -3.48
N ARG A 325 -30.01 10.62 -3.15
CA ARG A 325 -29.36 11.72 -3.90
C ARG A 325 -28.66 11.27 -5.19
N GLY A 326 -28.77 9.99 -5.55
CA GLY A 326 -28.14 9.42 -6.75
C GLY A 326 -26.67 9.02 -6.55
N GLU A 327 -26.18 8.89 -5.30
CA GLU A 327 -24.81 8.46 -5.03
C GLU A 327 -24.67 6.94 -5.14
N TRP A 328 -23.48 6.48 -5.52
CA TRP A 328 -23.13 5.07 -5.55
C TRP A 328 -22.43 4.66 -4.26
N VAL A 329 -22.93 3.62 -3.61
CA VAL A 329 -22.30 3.02 -2.42
C VAL A 329 -21.52 1.78 -2.88
N VAL A 330 -20.23 1.73 -2.58
CA VAL A 330 -19.34 0.63 -2.99
C VAL A 330 -18.98 -0.21 -1.79
N ILE A 331 -19.16 -1.54 -1.89
CA ILE A 331 -18.85 -2.52 -0.84
C ILE A 331 -18.16 -3.75 -1.42
N ALA A 332 -17.18 -4.31 -0.68
CA ALA A 332 -16.56 -5.59 -1.05
C ALA A 332 -17.47 -6.77 -0.65
N GLY A 333 -17.72 -7.69 -1.59
CA GLY A 333 -18.55 -8.89 -1.36
C GLY A 333 -17.76 -10.15 -1.01
N ASP A 334 -16.43 -10.13 -1.18
CA ASP A 334 -15.53 -11.28 -0.98
C ASP A 334 -14.73 -11.21 0.34
N ARG A 335 -15.20 -10.43 1.32
CA ARG A 335 -14.61 -10.35 2.66
C ARG A 335 -15.66 -10.56 3.74
N ILE A 336 -15.26 -11.35 4.75
CA ILE A 336 -16.05 -11.52 5.96
C ILE A 336 -15.45 -10.59 7.02
N PRO A 337 -16.18 -9.58 7.51
CA PRO A 337 -15.69 -8.71 8.56
C PRO A 337 -15.37 -9.48 9.85
N VAL A 338 -14.29 -9.11 10.53
CA VAL A 338 -13.95 -9.68 11.83
C VAL A 338 -15.07 -9.36 12.82
N GLY A 339 -15.63 -10.37 13.48
CA GLY A 339 -16.74 -10.19 14.43
C GLY A 339 -18.15 -10.33 13.83
N SER A 340 -18.29 -10.56 12.52
CA SER A 340 -19.61 -10.77 11.87
C SER A 340 -20.20 -12.15 12.13
N GLN A 341 -20.15 -12.63 13.39
CA GLN A 341 -20.67 -13.94 13.77
C GLN A 341 -22.12 -14.12 13.32
N GLY A 342 -22.37 -15.18 12.51
CA GLY A 342 -23.71 -15.59 12.10
C GLY A 342 -24.29 -14.92 10.84
N ARG A 343 -23.58 -13.99 10.17
CA ARG A 343 -24.06 -13.35 8.93
C ARG A 343 -23.26 -13.83 7.71
N ILE A 344 -23.16 -15.14 7.56
CA ILE A 344 -22.48 -15.80 6.44
C ILE A 344 -23.45 -16.80 5.77
N SER A 345 -23.29 -16.99 4.48
CA SER A 345 -23.90 -18.07 3.72
C SER A 345 -22.81 -18.83 2.98
N GLU A 346 -22.94 -20.13 2.91
CA GLU A 346 -22.07 -20.98 2.12
C GLU A 346 -22.50 -21.02 0.66
N ALA A 347 -21.55 -20.92 -0.25
CA ALA A 347 -21.76 -21.13 -1.67
C ALA A 347 -20.59 -21.93 -2.25
N SER A 348 -20.88 -22.70 -3.31
CA SER A 348 -19.81 -23.35 -4.07
C SER A 348 -18.94 -22.30 -4.73
N PHE A 349 -17.63 -22.37 -4.52
CA PHE A 349 -16.63 -21.50 -5.11
C PHE A 349 -15.37 -22.29 -5.43
N LEU A 350 -15.04 -22.35 -6.71
CA LEU A 350 -13.93 -23.15 -7.25
C LEU A 350 -13.99 -24.63 -6.84
N GLY A 351 -15.22 -25.17 -6.86
CA GLY A 351 -15.48 -26.59 -6.60
C GLY A 351 -15.66 -26.98 -5.12
N GLU A 352 -15.53 -26.04 -4.19
CA GLU A 352 -15.65 -26.30 -2.76
C GLU A 352 -16.63 -25.33 -2.08
N PRO A 353 -17.31 -25.75 -0.99
CA PRO A 353 -18.08 -24.82 -0.18
C PRO A 353 -17.20 -23.72 0.41
N ALA A 354 -17.58 -22.47 0.24
CA ALA A 354 -16.87 -21.32 0.77
C ALA A 354 -17.83 -20.35 1.47
N PRO A 355 -17.42 -19.75 2.59
CA PRO A 355 -18.25 -18.80 3.32
C PRO A 355 -18.18 -17.43 2.67
N PHE A 356 -19.34 -16.80 2.46
CA PHE A 356 -19.48 -15.43 1.97
C PHE A 356 -20.30 -14.60 2.94
N SER A 357 -19.97 -13.29 3.02
CA SER A 357 -20.73 -12.35 3.84
C SER A 357 -22.13 -12.11 3.27
N GLN A 358 -23.14 -12.09 4.14
CA GLN A 358 -24.50 -11.66 3.83
C GLN A 358 -24.62 -10.12 3.81
N GLY A 359 -23.62 -9.40 4.35
CA GLY A 359 -23.65 -7.94 4.55
C GLY A 359 -24.05 -7.13 3.33
N PRO A 360 -23.44 -7.33 2.15
CA PRO A 360 -23.79 -6.58 0.94
C PRO A 360 -25.27 -6.74 0.54
N TRP A 361 -25.83 -7.94 0.67
CA TRP A 361 -27.21 -8.23 0.28
C TRP A 361 -28.22 -7.70 1.28
N ILE A 362 -27.91 -7.75 2.57
CA ILE A 362 -28.70 -7.11 3.62
C ILE A 362 -28.70 -5.60 3.43
N LEU A 363 -27.54 -5.01 3.13
CA LEU A 363 -27.43 -3.58 2.83
C LEU A 363 -28.24 -3.22 1.58
N GLY A 364 -28.11 -3.99 0.50
CA GLY A 364 -28.88 -3.77 -0.73
C GLY A 364 -30.40 -3.76 -0.52
N ALA A 365 -30.91 -4.68 0.31
CA ALA A 365 -32.32 -4.70 0.69
C ALA A 365 -32.74 -3.47 1.52
N LEU A 366 -31.88 -3.01 2.42
CA LEU A 366 -32.13 -1.80 3.24
C LEU A 366 -32.13 -0.50 2.39
N LEU A 367 -31.21 -0.41 1.43
CA LEU A 367 -31.09 0.72 0.54
C LEU A 367 -32.22 0.79 -0.49
N GLY A 368 -32.76 -0.35 -0.91
CA GLY A 368 -33.87 -0.44 -1.88
C GLY A 368 -33.50 0.11 -3.28
N CYS A 369 -32.26 -0.07 -3.69
CA CYS A 369 -31.69 0.48 -4.92
C CYS A 369 -31.16 -0.64 -5.85
N PRO A 370 -30.89 -0.31 -7.12
CA PRO A 370 -30.22 -1.22 -8.05
C PRO A 370 -28.87 -1.69 -7.50
N VAL A 371 -28.57 -2.98 -7.67
CA VAL A 371 -27.30 -3.61 -7.31
C VAL A 371 -26.56 -3.99 -8.58
N ARG A 372 -25.29 -3.62 -8.65
CA ARG A 372 -24.42 -3.91 -9.79
C ARG A 372 -23.11 -4.54 -9.30
N LEU A 373 -22.52 -5.40 -10.11
CA LEU A 373 -21.20 -5.97 -9.85
C LEU A 373 -20.16 -5.24 -10.69
N LEU A 374 -19.05 -4.86 -10.06
CA LEU A 374 -17.96 -4.17 -10.74
C LEU A 374 -16.67 -4.98 -10.63
N PHE A 375 -16.11 -5.34 -11.78
CA PHE A 375 -14.80 -5.98 -11.91
C PHE A 375 -13.90 -5.18 -12.84
N CYS A 376 -12.60 -5.15 -12.56
CA CYS A 376 -11.62 -4.48 -13.42
C CYS A 376 -10.36 -5.35 -13.48
N LEU A 377 -10.21 -6.11 -14.54
CA LEU A 377 -9.10 -7.04 -14.75
C LEU A 377 -8.03 -6.44 -15.64
N LYS A 378 -6.78 -6.78 -15.38
CA LYS A 378 -5.67 -6.43 -16.26
C LYS A 378 -5.38 -7.58 -17.21
N GLU A 379 -5.48 -7.34 -18.50
CA GLU A 379 -5.14 -8.29 -19.56
C GLU A 379 -4.09 -7.66 -20.48
N GLY A 380 -2.88 -8.19 -20.43
CA GLY A 380 -1.74 -7.60 -21.13
C GLY A 380 -1.41 -6.20 -20.61
N SER A 381 -1.53 -5.18 -21.47
CA SER A 381 -1.29 -3.77 -21.15
C SER A 381 -2.56 -2.98 -20.84
N ARG A 382 -3.74 -3.60 -20.93
CA ARG A 382 -5.04 -2.94 -20.83
C ARG A 382 -5.81 -3.42 -19.60
N TRP A 383 -6.74 -2.60 -19.14
CA TRP A 383 -7.70 -2.95 -18.09
C TRP A 383 -9.07 -3.13 -18.68
N HIS A 384 -9.70 -4.25 -18.36
CA HIS A 384 -11.02 -4.64 -18.80
C HIS A 384 -12.02 -4.37 -17.68
N LEU A 385 -12.87 -3.36 -17.88
CA LEU A 385 -13.89 -2.92 -16.94
C LEU A 385 -15.22 -3.55 -17.27
N SER A 386 -15.77 -4.32 -16.35
CA SER A 386 -17.09 -4.94 -16.47
C SER A 386 -17.99 -4.42 -15.35
N LEU A 387 -19.05 -3.72 -15.72
CA LEU A 387 -20.13 -3.32 -14.81
C LEU A 387 -21.40 -4.09 -15.20
N GLU A 388 -21.79 -5.02 -14.35
CA GLU A 388 -22.89 -5.93 -14.63
C GLU A 388 -24.12 -5.60 -13.78
N PRO A 389 -25.33 -5.51 -14.33
CA PRO A 389 -26.54 -5.47 -13.54
C PRO A 389 -26.68 -6.81 -12.79
N PHE A 390 -26.99 -6.73 -11.49
CA PHE A 390 -27.16 -7.93 -10.65
C PHE A 390 -28.61 -8.10 -10.19
N ALA A 391 -29.19 -7.03 -9.67
CA ALA A 391 -30.61 -7.00 -9.29
C ALA A 391 -31.10 -5.56 -9.33
N GLU A 392 -32.35 -5.33 -9.76
CA GLU A 392 -32.98 -4.01 -9.66
C GLU A 392 -33.26 -3.64 -8.19
N GLN A 393 -33.57 -4.64 -7.37
CA GLN A 393 -33.72 -4.50 -5.94
C GLN A 393 -33.46 -5.86 -5.27
N ILE A 394 -32.85 -5.84 -4.10
CA ILE A 394 -32.72 -7.06 -3.27
C ILE A 394 -33.97 -7.24 -2.44
N GLU A 395 -34.66 -8.35 -2.66
CA GLU A 395 -35.87 -8.70 -1.93
C GLU A 395 -35.57 -9.76 -0.87
N LEU A 396 -35.84 -9.45 0.39
CA LEU A 396 -35.67 -10.38 1.51
C LEU A 396 -37.02 -10.58 2.21
N PRO A 397 -37.80 -11.59 1.78
CA PRO A 397 -39.09 -11.88 2.38
C PRO A 397 -38.96 -12.33 3.83
N ARG A 398 -39.97 -12.07 4.67
CA ARG A 398 -39.96 -12.50 6.10
C ARG A 398 -39.85 -14.03 6.24
N LYS A 399 -40.55 -14.78 5.39
CA LYS A 399 -40.44 -16.25 5.30
C LYS A 399 -39.43 -16.60 4.20
N GLY A 400 -38.42 -17.44 4.49
CA GLY A 400 -37.39 -17.83 3.54
C GLY A 400 -36.31 -16.81 3.32
N ARG A 401 -36.10 -15.89 4.28
CA ARG A 401 -35.05 -14.84 4.21
C ARG A 401 -33.64 -15.41 4.02
N ASP A 402 -33.32 -16.48 4.75
CA ASP A 402 -31.98 -17.08 4.69
C ASP A 402 -31.74 -17.77 3.34
N GLU A 403 -32.80 -18.34 2.74
CA GLU A 403 -32.73 -18.95 1.43
C GLU A 403 -32.59 -17.89 0.32
N ALA A 404 -33.30 -16.77 0.43
CA ALA A 404 -33.15 -15.64 -0.48
C ALA A 404 -31.72 -15.07 -0.39
N LEU A 405 -31.17 -14.87 0.82
CA LEU A 405 -29.78 -14.43 1.02
C LEU A 405 -28.79 -15.43 0.41
N ALA A 406 -28.99 -16.72 0.65
CA ALA A 406 -28.14 -17.77 0.07
C ALA A 406 -28.21 -17.78 -1.47
N ALA A 407 -29.37 -17.48 -2.07
CA ALA A 407 -29.50 -17.38 -3.52
C ALA A 407 -28.66 -16.21 -4.10
N TYR A 408 -28.73 -15.01 -3.51
CA TYR A 408 -27.88 -13.88 -3.93
C TYR A 408 -26.41 -14.17 -3.74
N VAL A 409 -26.03 -14.79 -2.60
CA VAL A 409 -24.64 -15.21 -2.35
C VAL A 409 -24.15 -16.20 -3.40
N ARG A 410 -24.95 -17.22 -3.75
CA ARG A 410 -24.61 -18.20 -4.80
C ARG A 410 -24.42 -17.53 -6.17
N ALA A 411 -25.32 -16.61 -6.52
CA ALA A 411 -25.23 -15.88 -7.79
C ALA A 411 -23.95 -15.04 -7.86
N TYR A 412 -23.61 -14.33 -6.77
CA TYR A 412 -22.36 -13.56 -6.69
C TYR A 412 -21.12 -14.46 -6.74
N ALA A 413 -21.10 -15.56 -5.96
CA ALA A 413 -19.99 -16.51 -5.95
C ALA A 413 -19.70 -17.08 -7.34
N ALA A 414 -20.75 -17.43 -8.10
CA ALA A 414 -20.62 -17.90 -9.48
C ALA A 414 -20.00 -16.83 -10.40
N ARG A 415 -20.39 -15.54 -10.25
CA ARG A 415 -19.78 -14.46 -11.04
C ARG A 415 -18.33 -14.22 -10.65
N LEU A 416 -18.05 -14.19 -9.34
CA LEU A 416 -16.67 -14.05 -8.84
C LEU A 416 -15.78 -15.19 -9.34
N GLU A 417 -16.30 -16.45 -9.35
CA GLU A 417 -15.58 -17.60 -9.88
C GLU A 417 -15.24 -17.43 -11.36
N ALA A 418 -16.20 -16.99 -12.19
CA ALA A 418 -15.97 -16.78 -13.61
C ALA A 418 -14.82 -15.78 -13.86
N PHE A 419 -14.81 -14.66 -13.13
CA PHE A 419 -13.73 -13.66 -13.24
C PHE A 419 -12.42 -14.14 -12.63
N ALA A 420 -12.43 -14.89 -11.53
CA ALA A 420 -11.24 -15.49 -10.94
C ALA A 420 -10.59 -16.52 -11.87
N ARG A 421 -11.38 -17.30 -12.61
CA ARG A 421 -10.86 -18.22 -13.65
C ARG A 421 -10.33 -17.47 -14.87
N ARG A 422 -10.92 -16.33 -15.24
CA ARG A 422 -10.44 -15.45 -16.33
C ARG A 422 -9.08 -14.84 -15.99
N ALA A 423 -8.85 -14.45 -14.73
CA ALA A 423 -7.62 -13.82 -14.26
C ALA A 423 -7.08 -14.46 -12.96
N PRO A 424 -6.54 -15.70 -13.02
CA PRO A 424 -6.18 -16.49 -11.85
C PRO A 424 -5.19 -15.83 -10.89
N LEU A 425 -4.29 -14.98 -11.40
CA LEU A 425 -3.26 -14.33 -10.61
C LEU A 425 -3.72 -12.99 -10.00
N GLN A 426 -4.99 -12.61 -10.15
CA GLN A 426 -5.48 -11.29 -9.77
C GLN A 426 -6.49 -11.29 -8.62
N TRP A 427 -6.79 -12.42 -7.96
CA TRP A 427 -7.61 -12.43 -6.76
C TRP A 427 -6.73 -12.39 -5.50
N PHE A 428 -6.63 -11.22 -4.90
CA PHE A 428 -5.65 -10.89 -3.87
C PHE A 428 -6.10 -11.22 -2.45
N ASN A 429 -6.54 -12.47 -2.25
CA ASN A 429 -6.85 -13.05 -0.96
C ASN A 429 -5.70 -13.95 -0.50
N PHE A 430 -4.78 -13.38 0.31
CA PHE A 430 -3.63 -14.10 0.86
C PHE A 430 -3.91 -14.66 2.26
N PHE A 431 -5.10 -15.24 2.45
CA PHE A 431 -5.52 -16.00 3.64
C PHE A 431 -6.38 -17.18 3.18
N ASP A 432 -6.55 -18.16 4.05
CA ASP A 432 -7.42 -19.31 3.75
C ASP A 432 -8.89 -18.88 3.76
N PHE A 433 -9.42 -18.61 2.58
CA PHE A 433 -10.77 -18.11 2.38
C PHE A 433 -11.83 -19.15 2.78
N TRP A 434 -11.54 -20.44 2.56
CA TRP A 434 -12.49 -21.53 2.83
C TRP A 434 -12.59 -21.85 4.31
N SER A 435 -11.56 -21.60 5.11
CA SER A 435 -11.60 -21.78 6.57
C SER A 435 -12.05 -20.53 7.34
N ALA A 436 -12.30 -19.41 6.67
CA ALA A 436 -12.61 -18.13 7.31
C ALA A 436 -13.93 -18.15 8.12
N GLY A 437 -14.85 -19.09 7.82
CA GLY A 437 -16.10 -19.28 8.55
C GLY A 437 -16.00 -20.24 9.75
N THR A 438 -14.91 -20.99 9.88
CA THR A 438 -14.77 -22.09 10.87
C THR A 438 -13.93 -21.75 12.09
N LYS A 439 -13.22 -20.63 12.10
CA LYS A 439 -12.53 -20.15 13.30
C LYS A 439 -13.55 -19.52 14.25
N ARG A 440 -14.04 -20.37 15.19
CA ARG A 440 -14.79 -19.97 16.37
C ARG A 440 -13.89 -19.26 17.38
#